data_19f0cd728c6a947de48293f1a2d9f11d
#
_entry.id   19f0cd728c6a947de48293f1a2d9f11d
#
_cell.length_a   1.000
_cell.length_b   1.000
_cell.length_c   1.000
_cell.angle_alpha   90.00
_cell.angle_beta   90.00
_cell.angle_gamma   90.00
#
_symmetry.space_group_name_H-M   'P 1'
#
loop_
_entity.id
_entity.type
_entity.pdbx_description
1 polymer ?
#
loop_
_entity_poly.entity_id
_entity_poly.type
_entity_poly.pdbx_seq_one_letter_code
_entity_poly.pdbx_strand_id
1 'polypeptide(L)'
;QKRGKTWNAPQNLGTPLNDEEDNAVTCISADGKTLFVLNAYSKTGKTKVGLSKSRRTINGWSYPEKILIDDFQALSHDEIVDGTKIEKTYTEFSITPDEKVIVMGLKRSQTYGERDIYASFRQSNGSYSRPRSLGPVINTADMEGSPFLAADTKTLYFMSKGHLGYGNGDIFVSKRLDDTWTNWSEPLNLGPPINTSEWNGYINVPAASDYGFVSSKRSKNESHDIYRVTMPPQLRPEPLAVVTGRPTNLMTKKTIPAEITLRSVNGDSVNTVSIDLTFDPEEDGEYKFILPIGQDYVFT
;
A
#
# COMPACT_ATOMS: atom_id res chain seq x y z
N GLN A 1 10.66 15.18 -1.64
CA GLN A 1 9.64 16.06 -2.25
C GLN A 1 10.11 16.55 -3.61
N LYS A 2 9.18 16.67 -4.55
CA LYS A 2 9.45 17.22 -5.88
C LYS A 2 9.25 18.73 -5.88
N ARG A 3 10.28 19.49 -6.27
CA ARG A 3 10.19 20.94 -6.51
C ARG A 3 10.32 21.20 -8.01
N GLY A 4 9.22 21.54 -8.68
CA GLY A 4 9.21 21.73 -10.13
C GLY A 4 9.59 20.45 -10.89
N LYS A 5 10.69 20.49 -11.66
CA LYS A 5 11.20 19.34 -12.43
C LYS A 5 12.24 18.47 -11.69
N THR A 6 12.69 18.89 -10.51
CA THR A 6 13.78 18.23 -9.75
C THR A 6 13.27 17.60 -8.47
N TRP A 7 13.95 16.55 -8.01
CA TRP A 7 13.73 15.94 -6.72
C TRP A 7 14.70 16.53 -5.71
N ASN A 8 14.26 16.72 -4.47
CA ASN A 8 15.17 17.04 -3.37
C ASN A 8 16.09 15.82 -3.10
N ALA A 9 17.26 16.09 -2.52
CA ALA A 9 18.09 15.00 -2.02
C ALA A 9 17.30 14.14 -1.01
N PRO A 10 17.51 12.81 -1.02
CA PRO A 10 16.88 11.93 -0.06
C PRO A 10 17.33 12.31 1.37
N GLN A 11 16.41 12.23 2.31
CA GLN A 11 16.67 12.49 3.71
C GLN A 11 16.27 11.27 4.54
N ASN A 12 17.15 10.82 5.43
CA ASN A 12 16.84 9.80 6.41
C ASN A 12 15.83 10.36 7.41
N LEU A 13 14.74 9.62 7.65
CA LEU A 13 13.70 10.06 8.59
C LEU A 13 14.13 9.92 10.06
N GLY A 14 15.18 9.15 10.34
CA GLY A 14 15.72 8.97 11.68
C GLY A 14 14.79 8.20 12.62
N THR A 15 15.14 8.25 13.90
CA THR A 15 14.29 7.71 14.96
C THR A 15 13.02 8.56 15.11
N PRO A 16 11.87 7.94 15.44
CA PRO A 16 11.67 6.54 15.84
C PRO A 16 11.35 5.58 14.68
N LEU A 17 11.38 6.02 13.44
CA LEU A 17 11.02 5.18 12.28
C LEU A 17 12.15 4.22 11.90
N ASN A 18 13.39 4.69 11.97
CA ASN A 18 14.56 3.88 11.66
C ASN A 18 15.21 3.41 12.98
N ASP A 19 15.38 2.12 13.11
CA ASP A 19 16.08 1.43 14.20
C ASP A 19 17.27 0.60 13.64
N GLU A 20 17.73 -0.40 14.37
CA GLU A 20 18.86 -1.26 13.97
C GLU A 20 18.43 -2.38 12.97
N GLU A 21 17.14 -2.55 12.73
CA GLU A 21 16.59 -3.56 11.83
C GLU A 21 16.32 -2.98 10.43
N ASP A 22 15.94 -3.84 9.47
CA ASP A 22 15.51 -3.43 8.14
C ASP A 22 14.19 -2.66 8.23
N ASN A 23 14.23 -1.38 7.87
CA ASN A 23 13.08 -0.48 7.97
C ASN A 23 12.61 -0.04 6.57
N ALA A 24 11.31 -0.08 6.35
CA ALA A 24 10.70 0.38 5.10
C ALA A 24 9.33 1.03 5.36
N VAL A 25 9.05 2.10 4.64
CA VAL A 25 7.68 2.63 4.50
C VAL A 25 7.00 1.83 3.42
N THR A 26 5.91 1.15 3.76
CA THR A 26 5.14 0.34 2.82
C THR A 26 4.02 1.13 2.16
N CYS A 27 3.41 2.05 2.91
CA CYS A 27 2.28 2.86 2.46
C CYS A 27 2.19 4.18 3.23
N ILE A 28 1.47 5.14 2.66
CA ILE A 28 1.10 6.40 3.32
C ILE A 28 -0.41 6.59 3.18
N SER A 29 -1.07 7.09 4.23
CA SER A 29 -2.49 7.44 4.18
C SER A 29 -2.79 8.53 3.14
N ALA A 30 -4.05 8.61 2.69
CA ALA A 30 -4.47 9.55 1.67
C ALA A 30 -4.20 11.02 2.05
N ASP A 31 -4.30 11.35 3.34
CA ASP A 31 -4.03 12.68 3.89
C ASP A 31 -2.54 12.96 4.15
N GLY A 32 -1.67 11.94 4.00
CA GLY A 32 -0.23 12.04 4.24
C GLY A 32 0.17 12.09 5.73
N LYS A 33 -0.75 11.82 6.65
CA LYS A 33 -0.52 11.96 8.09
C LYS A 33 -0.18 10.64 8.80
N THR A 34 -0.37 9.50 8.14
CA THR A 34 -0.04 8.18 8.68
C THR A 34 0.90 7.45 7.74
N LEU A 35 2.04 7.01 8.25
CA LEU A 35 2.93 6.07 7.57
C LEU A 35 2.66 4.65 8.06
N PHE A 36 2.60 3.72 7.14
CA PHE A 36 2.62 2.29 7.42
C PHE A 36 4.03 1.80 7.17
N VAL A 37 4.60 1.20 8.20
CA VAL A 37 6.01 0.80 8.21
C VAL A 37 6.14 -0.70 8.42
N LEU A 38 7.07 -1.29 7.69
CA LEU A 38 7.42 -2.69 7.85
C LEU A 38 7.84 -2.95 9.29
N ASN A 39 7.55 -4.14 9.77
CA ASN A 39 7.83 -4.64 11.11
C ASN A 39 6.82 -4.24 12.19
N ALA A 40 6.71 -5.09 13.18
CA ALA A 40 5.94 -4.87 14.40
C ALA A 40 6.85 -4.30 15.48
N TYR A 41 6.91 -2.99 15.57
CA TYR A 41 7.75 -2.25 16.54
C TYR A 41 7.35 -2.56 17.99
N SER A 42 8.33 -2.57 18.87
CA SER A 42 8.14 -2.80 20.30
C SER A 42 9.04 -1.90 21.13
N LYS A 43 8.44 -1.17 22.08
CA LYS A 43 9.19 -0.30 23.02
C LYS A 43 10.02 -1.08 24.04
N THR A 44 9.64 -2.34 24.30
CA THR A 44 10.19 -3.15 25.42
C THR A 44 10.85 -4.44 24.97
N GLY A 45 10.96 -4.69 23.68
CA GLY A 45 11.55 -5.91 23.13
C GLY A 45 12.02 -5.70 21.70
N LYS A 46 12.52 -6.78 21.11
CA LYS A 46 12.95 -6.75 19.71
C LYS A 46 11.75 -6.52 18.78
N THR A 47 11.98 -5.74 17.75
CA THR A 47 11.09 -5.61 16.61
C THR A 47 10.90 -6.98 15.95
N LYS A 48 9.67 -7.30 15.59
CA LYS A 48 9.29 -8.58 14.98
C LYS A 48 8.71 -8.37 13.60
N VAL A 49 8.66 -9.43 12.82
CA VAL A 49 7.96 -9.42 11.53
C VAL A 49 6.50 -8.99 11.73
N GLY A 50 6.03 -8.07 10.88
CA GLY A 50 4.68 -7.53 10.95
C GLY A 50 4.55 -6.16 10.30
N LEU A 51 3.55 -5.42 10.74
CA LEU A 51 3.23 -4.09 10.25
C LEU A 51 2.96 -3.16 11.42
N SER A 52 3.40 -1.94 11.31
CA SER A 52 3.11 -0.86 12.28
C SER A 52 2.67 0.39 11.55
N LYS A 53 2.07 1.31 12.29
CA LYS A 53 1.72 2.65 11.79
C LYS A 53 2.32 3.73 12.67
N SER A 54 2.77 4.81 12.05
CA SER A 54 3.27 6.00 12.71
C SER A 54 2.48 7.22 12.24
N ARG A 55 2.15 8.10 13.14
CA ARG A 55 1.40 9.33 12.86
C ARG A 55 2.33 10.53 12.80
N ARG A 56 2.02 11.45 11.92
CA ARG A 56 2.73 12.73 11.85
C ARG A 56 2.50 13.51 13.14
N THR A 57 3.56 14.13 13.64
CA THR A 57 3.56 14.99 14.83
C THR A 57 4.29 16.29 14.51
N ILE A 58 4.16 17.31 15.37
CA ILE A 58 4.88 18.58 15.22
C ILE A 58 6.42 18.40 15.15
N ASN A 59 6.94 17.33 15.76
CA ASN A 59 8.37 17.04 15.82
C ASN A 59 8.82 15.95 14.83
N GLY A 60 7.97 15.56 13.88
CA GLY A 60 8.24 14.49 12.92
C GLY A 60 7.21 13.37 12.98
N TRP A 61 7.61 12.16 13.36
CA TRP A 61 6.74 10.99 13.38
C TRP A 61 6.67 10.37 14.79
N SER A 62 5.49 9.87 15.15
CA SER A 62 5.30 9.15 16.41
C SER A 62 6.06 7.83 16.40
N TYR A 63 6.33 7.27 17.59
CA TYR A 63 6.81 5.89 17.68
C TYR A 63 5.79 4.96 17.02
N PRO A 64 6.23 4.04 16.12
CA PRO A 64 5.32 3.18 15.41
C PRO A 64 4.52 2.24 16.32
N GLU A 65 3.20 2.21 16.12
CA GLU A 65 2.28 1.35 16.84
C GLU A 65 2.00 0.10 16.02
N LYS A 66 2.18 -1.07 16.61
CA LYS A 66 1.92 -2.36 15.98
C LYS A 66 0.47 -2.45 15.52
N ILE A 67 0.26 -2.87 14.28
CA ILE A 67 -1.04 -3.27 13.74
C ILE A 67 -1.30 -4.73 14.11
N LEU A 68 -2.45 -4.98 14.76
CA LEU A 68 -2.84 -6.32 15.16
C LEU A 68 -3.59 -6.99 14.02
N ILE A 69 -3.08 -8.15 13.58
CA ILE A 69 -3.69 -9.01 12.57
C ILE A 69 -3.89 -10.38 13.24
N ASP A 70 -5.12 -10.85 13.26
CA ASP A 70 -5.47 -12.12 13.89
C ASP A 70 -4.78 -13.29 13.18
N ASP A 71 -4.23 -14.23 13.93
CA ASP A 71 -3.51 -15.40 13.41
C ASP A 71 -2.46 -15.02 12.34
N PHE A 72 -1.75 -13.90 12.56
CA PHE A 72 -0.66 -13.50 11.68
C PHE A 72 0.50 -14.49 11.79
N GLN A 73 0.82 -15.12 10.69
CA GLN A 73 1.96 -16.01 10.53
C GLN A 73 2.71 -15.61 9.27
N ALA A 74 4.00 -15.44 9.40
CA ALA A 74 4.91 -15.30 8.26
C ALA A 74 6.04 -16.31 8.48
N LEU A 75 6.07 -17.32 7.64
CA LEU A 75 7.08 -18.37 7.70
C LEU A 75 8.32 -17.93 6.92
N SER A 76 9.47 -18.32 7.43
CA SER A 76 10.73 -18.14 6.74
C SER A 76 10.89 -19.14 5.58
N HIS A 77 11.83 -18.84 4.73
CA HIS A 77 12.36 -19.75 3.71
C HIS A 77 13.87 -19.64 3.65
N ASP A 78 14.48 -20.68 3.12
CA ASP A 78 15.93 -20.71 2.91
C ASP A 78 16.31 -19.90 1.66
N GLU A 79 17.28 -19.02 1.80
CA GLU A 79 17.88 -18.28 0.69
C GLU A 79 19.37 -18.53 0.67
N ILE A 80 19.97 -18.62 -0.51
CA ILE A 80 21.43 -18.73 -0.66
C ILE A 80 21.98 -17.34 -1.03
N VAL A 81 22.72 -16.74 -0.12
CA VAL A 81 23.41 -15.47 -0.34
C VAL A 81 24.91 -15.73 -0.24
N ASP A 82 25.64 -15.42 -1.31
CA ASP A 82 27.09 -15.64 -1.42
C ASP A 82 27.52 -17.08 -1.03
N GLY A 83 26.72 -18.06 -1.43
CA GLY A 83 26.96 -19.48 -1.14
C GLY A 83 26.58 -19.92 0.28
N THR A 84 26.10 -19.02 1.11
CA THR A 84 25.64 -19.30 2.47
C THR A 84 24.12 -19.40 2.52
N LYS A 85 23.63 -20.49 3.12
CA LYS A 85 22.20 -20.68 3.36
C LYS A 85 21.79 -19.80 4.55
N ILE A 86 20.87 -18.89 4.31
CA ILE A 86 20.28 -18.03 5.33
C ILE A 86 18.76 -18.23 5.36
N GLU A 87 18.19 -18.17 6.54
CA GLU A 87 16.75 -18.21 6.74
C GLU A 87 16.21 -16.79 6.76
N LYS A 88 15.32 -16.46 5.84
CA LYS A 88 14.70 -15.14 5.74
C LYS A 88 13.18 -15.23 5.74
N THR A 89 12.56 -14.25 6.39
CA THR A 89 11.12 -14.04 6.36
C THR A 89 10.81 -12.75 5.59
N TYR A 90 10.17 -12.90 4.45
CA TYR A 90 9.73 -11.77 3.66
C TYR A 90 8.24 -11.51 3.88
N THR A 91 7.91 -10.27 4.14
CA THR A 91 6.53 -9.77 4.21
C THR A 91 6.44 -8.45 3.48
N GLU A 92 5.38 -8.30 2.72
CA GLU A 92 5.10 -7.10 1.96
C GLU A 92 3.65 -6.73 2.20
N PHE A 93 3.35 -5.43 2.27
CA PHE A 93 2.03 -4.95 2.62
C PHE A 93 1.61 -3.79 1.73
N SER A 94 0.33 -3.78 1.40
CA SER A 94 -0.39 -2.65 0.82
C SER A 94 -1.68 -2.46 1.61
N ILE A 95 -2.04 -1.22 1.90
CA ILE A 95 -3.27 -0.92 2.66
C ILE A 95 -4.16 0.01 1.85
N THR A 96 -5.46 -0.19 1.92
CA THR A 96 -6.44 0.71 1.27
C THR A 96 -6.42 2.09 1.91
N PRO A 97 -6.72 3.18 1.13
CA PRO A 97 -6.73 4.55 1.65
C PRO A 97 -7.67 4.76 2.84
N ASP A 98 -8.74 3.97 2.95
CA ASP A 98 -9.70 3.98 4.05
C ASP A 98 -9.30 3.07 5.23
N GLU A 99 -8.11 2.48 5.19
CA GLU A 99 -7.56 1.53 6.17
C GLU A 99 -8.47 0.30 6.45
N LYS A 100 -9.38 -0.06 5.53
CA LYS A 100 -10.28 -1.20 5.74
C LYS A 100 -9.67 -2.54 5.38
N VAL A 101 -8.73 -2.56 4.44
CA VAL A 101 -8.14 -3.79 3.93
C VAL A 101 -6.62 -3.68 3.88
N ILE A 102 -5.94 -4.72 4.35
CA ILE A 102 -4.51 -4.94 4.15
C ILE A 102 -4.37 -6.09 3.16
N VAL A 103 -3.66 -5.87 2.06
CA VAL A 103 -3.19 -6.92 1.16
C VAL A 103 -1.73 -7.20 1.47
N MET A 104 -1.35 -8.45 1.54
CA MET A 104 -0.01 -8.86 1.98
C MET A 104 0.53 -10.02 1.17
N GLY A 105 1.82 -9.97 0.84
CA GLY A 105 2.61 -11.07 0.25
C GLY A 105 3.42 -11.75 1.36
N LEU A 106 3.18 -13.01 1.64
CA LEU A 106 3.88 -13.76 2.67
C LEU A 106 3.72 -15.28 2.51
N LYS A 107 4.61 -16.05 3.14
CA LYS A 107 4.51 -17.50 3.25
C LYS A 107 3.75 -17.88 4.52
N ARG A 108 2.78 -18.76 4.37
CA ARG A 108 2.00 -19.37 5.48
C ARG A 108 1.99 -20.89 5.33
N SER A 109 1.47 -21.58 6.35
CA SER A 109 1.31 -23.04 6.30
C SER A 109 0.35 -23.54 5.22
N GLN A 110 -0.46 -22.67 4.64
CA GLN A 110 -1.47 -22.97 3.61
C GLN A 110 -1.25 -22.18 2.32
N THR A 111 -0.01 -21.83 1.98
CA THR A 111 0.33 -21.23 0.66
C THR A 111 0.19 -22.26 -0.44
N TYR A 112 -0.16 -21.83 -1.64
CA TYR A 112 -0.14 -22.66 -2.85
C TYR A 112 1.29 -22.94 -3.30
N GLY A 113 2.15 -21.92 -3.20
CA GLY A 113 3.53 -21.96 -3.64
C GLY A 113 4.54 -21.56 -2.56
N GLU A 114 5.54 -20.77 -2.93
CA GLU A 114 6.54 -20.27 -2.00
C GLU A 114 6.01 -19.11 -1.15
N ARG A 115 5.38 -18.15 -1.79
CA ARG A 115 4.68 -17.00 -1.21
C ARG A 115 3.41 -16.74 -1.96
N ASP A 116 2.35 -16.38 -1.24
CA ASP A 116 1.06 -16.05 -1.81
C ASP A 116 0.60 -14.67 -1.36
N ILE A 117 -0.39 -14.13 -2.06
CA ILE A 117 -1.06 -12.89 -1.69
C ILE A 117 -2.34 -13.20 -0.90
N TYR A 118 -2.49 -12.47 0.20
CA TYR A 118 -3.60 -12.57 1.15
C TYR A 118 -4.24 -11.22 1.37
N ALA A 119 -5.50 -11.20 1.81
CA ALA A 119 -6.19 -10.02 2.30
C ALA A 119 -6.65 -10.21 3.75
N SER A 120 -6.63 -9.13 4.52
CA SER A 120 -7.09 -9.06 5.91
C SER A 120 -7.94 -7.80 6.08
N PHE A 121 -9.02 -7.90 6.85
CA PHE A 121 -10.09 -6.91 6.90
C PHE A 121 -10.17 -6.29 8.29
N ARG A 122 -10.31 -4.97 8.36
CA ARG A 122 -10.45 -4.24 9.61
C ARG A 122 -11.71 -4.66 10.35
N GLN A 123 -11.57 -4.92 11.63
CA GLN A 123 -12.65 -5.31 12.53
C GLN A 123 -13.11 -4.12 13.40
N SER A 124 -14.26 -4.24 14.04
CA SER A 124 -14.82 -3.19 14.91
C SER A 124 -13.95 -2.83 16.11
N ASN A 125 -13.10 -3.76 16.58
CA ASN A 125 -12.14 -3.54 17.67
C ASN A 125 -10.83 -2.86 17.17
N GLY A 126 -10.71 -2.55 15.87
CA GLY A 126 -9.55 -1.91 15.27
C GLY A 126 -8.42 -2.88 14.85
N SER A 127 -8.50 -4.17 15.19
CA SER A 127 -7.60 -5.20 14.63
C SER A 127 -8.01 -5.57 13.20
N TYR A 128 -7.20 -6.43 12.58
CA TYR A 128 -7.52 -6.99 11.27
C TYR A 128 -7.76 -8.49 11.39
N SER A 129 -8.66 -9.01 10.56
CA SER A 129 -9.02 -10.42 10.53
C SER A 129 -7.83 -11.30 10.17
N ARG A 130 -7.98 -12.62 10.41
CA ARG A 130 -7.06 -13.62 9.86
C ARG A 130 -6.87 -13.43 8.36
N PRO A 131 -5.62 -13.46 7.83
CA PRO A 131 -5.34 -13.38 6.40
C PRO A 131 -6.03 -14.49 5.61
N ARG A 132 -6.75 -14.12 4.54
CA ARG A 132 -7.40 -15.03 3.61
C ARG A 132 -6.71 -14.97 2.25
N SER A 133 -6.42 -16.14 1.66
CA SER A 133 -5.85 -16.22 0.31
C SER A 133 -6.75 -15.55 -0.72
N LEU A 134 -6.15 -14.87 -1.70
CA LEU A 134 -6.89 -14.30 -2.84
C LEU A 134 -7.31 -15.35 -3.87
N GLY A 135 -6.95 -16.61 -3.66
CA GLY A 135 -7.36 -17.73 -4.52
C GLY A 135 -6.40 -18.01 -5.68
N PRO A 136 -6.69 -19.08 -6.44
CA PRO A 136 -5.76 -19.63 -7.44
C PRO A 136 -5.67 -18.83 -8.74
N VAL A 137 -6.52 -17.82 -8.95
CA VAL A 137 -6.39 -16.90 -10.08
C VAL A 137 -5.22 -15.94 -9.86
N ILE A 138 -4.97 -15.55 -8.62
CA ILE A 138 -3.86 -14.68 -8.25
C ILE A 138 -2.63 -15.50 -7.87
N ASN A 139 -2.80 -16.48 -6.98
CA ASN A 139 -1.72 -17.25 -6.38
C ASN A 139 -1.44 -18.52 -7.19
N THR A 140 -0.18 -18.76 -7.49
CA THR A 140 0.30 -19.92 -8.28
C THR A 140 1.07 -20.92 -7.41
N ALA A 141 1.62 -21.95 -8.03
CA ALA A 141 2.51 -22.89 -7.36
C ALA A 141 3.93 -22.31 -7.15
N ASP A 142 4.22 -21.12 -7.59
CA ASP A 142 5.50 -20.43 -7.43
C ASP A 142 5.37 -19.27 -6.43
N MET A 143 5.92 -18.12 -6.70
CA MET A 143 6.00 -16.98 -5.79
C MET A 143 5.21 -15.79 -6.31
N GLU A 144 4.30 -15.27 -5.49
CA GLU A 144 3.66 -13.99 -5.63
C GLU A 144 4.09 -13.03 -4.53
N GLY A 145 4.22 -11.75 -4.87
CA GLY A 145 4.63 -10.71 -3.92
C GLY A 145 4.44 -9.29 -4.44
N SER A 146 5.02 -8.34 -3.72
CA SER A 146 4.96 -6.91 -4.03
C SER A 146 3.54 -6.41 -4.34
N PRO A 147 2.51 -6.79 -3.54
CA PRO A 147 1.15 -6.39 -3.82
C PRO A 147 0.98 -4.89 -3.69
N PHE A 148 0.30 -4.28 -4.65
CA PHE A 148 -0.17 -2.91 -4.58
C PHE A 148 -1.65 -2.86 -4.97
N LEU A 149 -2.51 -2.65 -3.99
CA LEU A 149 -3.93 -2.42 -4.22
C LEU A 149 -4.13 -0.93 -4.48
N ALA A 150 -4.60 -0.60 -5.67
CA ALA A 150 -4.81 0.78 -6.06
C ALA A 150 -5.92 1.44 -5.23
N ALA A 151 -5.97 2.76 -5.26
CA ALA A 151 -6.91 3.55 -4.47
C ALA A 151 -8.40 3.30 -4.82
N ASP A 152 -8.69 2.70 -5.98
CA ASP A 152 -10.02 2.24 -6.38
C ASP A 152 -10.49 1.00 -5.61
N THR A 153 -9.63 0.39 -4.80
CA THR A 153 -9.85 -0.83 -4.01
C THR A 153 -10.26 -2.07 -4.83
N LYS A 154 -10.11 -1.99 -6.15
CA LYS A 154 -10.46 -3.05 -7.11
C LYS A 154 -9.27 -3.55 -7.92
N THR A 155 -8.35 -2.65 -8.27
CA THR A 155 -7.22 -2.97 -9.13
C THR A 155 -6.02 -3.38 -8.29
N LEU A 156 -5.63 -4.64 -8.40
CA LEU A 156 -4.45 -5.20 -7.74
C LEU A 156 -3.31 -5.34 -8.76
N TYR A 157 -2.18 -4.76 -8.43
CA TYR A 157 -0.90 -5.06 -9.09
C TYR A 157 -0.08 -5.95 -8.16
N PHE A 158 0.63 -6.90 -8.74
CA PHE A 158 1.47 -7.81 -7.98
C PHE A 158 2.59 -8.37 -8.84
N MET A 159 3.65 -8.79 -8.22
CA MET A 159 4.72 -9.54 -8.87
C MET A 159 4.41 -11.03 -8.79
N SER A 160 4.65 -11.76 -9.86
CA SER A 160 4.59 -13.22 -9.88
C SER A 160 5.74 -13.82 -10.68
N LYS A 161 6.18 -15.00 -10.23
CA LYS A 161 7.07 -15.88 -10.98
C LYS A 161 6.32 -17.03 -11.66
N GLY A 162 5.13 -17.37 -11.19
CA GLY A 162 4.39 -18.52 -11.69
C GLY A 162 3.47 -18.21 -12.87
N HIS A 163 2.98 -16.97 -13.01
CA HIS A 163 2.27 -16.55 -14.20
C HIS A 163 3.22 -16.39 -15.39
N LEU A 164 2.74 -16.71 -16.61
CA LEU A 164 3.54 -16.61 -17.82
C LEU A 164 4.03 -15.19 -18.06
N GLY A 165 5.35 -15.01 -18.07
CA GLY A 165 5.99 -13.70 -18.11
C GLY A 165 7.20 -13.61 -19.01
N TYR A 166 7.97 -12.51 -18.87
CA TYR A 166 9.15 -12.17 -19.66
C TYR A 166 10.46 -12.49 -18.93
N GLY A 167 10.43 -12.56 -17.59
CA GLY A 167 11.67 -12.63 -16.79
C GLY A 167 11.56 -13.40 -15.49
N ASN A 168 12.47 -13.06 -14.59
CA ASN A 168 12.61 -13.72 -13.27
C ASN A 168 11.52 -13.33 -12.26
N GLY A 169 10.61 -12.47 -12.61
CA GLY A 169 9.49 -12.00 -11.84
C GLY A 169 8.93 -10.77 -12.54
N ASP A 170 7.67 -10.85 -12.93
CA ASP A 170 6.97 -9.83 -13.70
C ASP A 170 5.83 -9.24 -12.90
N ILE A 171 5.50 -7.99 -13.21
CA ILE A 171 4.34 -7.31 -12.63
C ILE A 171 3.11 -7.62 -13.48
N PHE A 172 2.05 -8.03 -12.79
CA PHE A 172 0.74 -8.29 -13.35
C PHE A 172 -0.29 -7.33 -12.75
N VAL A 173 -1.40 -7.17 -13.46
CA VAL A 173 -2.59 -6.47 -12.98
C VAL A 173 -3.80 -7.37 -13.08
N SER A 174 -4.63 -7.39 -12.04
CA SER A 174 -5.91 -8.07 -12.01
C SER A 174 -6.97 -7.19 -11.35
N LYS A 175 -8.23 -7.35 -11.73
CA LYS A 175 -9.36 -6.61 -11.18
C LYS A 175 -10.23 -7.52 -10.33
N ARG A 176 -10.54 -7.06 -9.12
CA ARG A 176 -11.51 -7.71 -8.23
C ARG A 176 -12.90 -7.61 -8.84
N LEU A 177 -13.58 -8.73 -8.99
CA LEU A 177 -14.88 -8.84 -9.67
C LEU A 177 -16.07 -8.77 -8.71
N ASP A 178 -15.86 -9.11 -7.43
CA ASP A 178 -16.88 -9.04 -6.38
C ASP A 178 -16.30 -8.82 -4.99
N ASP A 179 -17.13 -8.82 -3.95
CA ASP A 179 -16.71 -8.56 -2.57
C ASP A 179 -16.24 -9.81 -1.81
N THR A 180 -16.10 -10.95 -2.47
CA THR A 180 -15.55 -12.18 -1.85
C THR A 180 -14.06 -12.13 -1.65
N TRP A 181 -13.33 -11.31 -2.44
CA TRP A 181 -11.87 -11.23 -2.49
C TRP A 181 -11.19 -12.50 -3.01
N THR A 182 -11.94 -13.42 -3.59
CA THR A 182 -11.42 -14.64 -4.22
C THR A 182 -11.74 -14.71 -5.71
N ASN A 183 -12.57 -13.78 -6.19
CA ASN A 183 -12.98 -13.71 -7.58
C ASN A 183 -12.30 -12.51 -8.26
N TRP A 184 -11.34 -12.81 -9.12
CA TRP A 184 -10.47 -11.88 -9.80
C TRP A 184 -10.48 -12.12 -11.31
N SER A 185 -10.24 -11.07 -12.08
CA SER A 185 -9.99 -11.24 -13.51
C SER A 185 -8.67 -11.97 -13.74
N GLU A 186 -8.54 -12.63 -14.89
CA GLU A 186 -7.24 -13.20 -15.30
C GLU A 186 -6.15 -12.14 -15.23
N PRO A 187 -5.01 -12.44 -14.59
CA PRO A 187 -3.89 -11.52 -14.48
C PRO A 187 -3.31 -11.16 -15.85
N LEU A 188 -3.22 -9.87 -16.12
CA LEU A 188 -2.62 -9.35 -17.34
C LEU A 188 -1.19 -8.89 -17.05
N ASN A 189 -0.21 -9.45 -17.76
CA ASN A 189 1.18 -9.03 -17.69
C ASN A 189 1.33 -7.59 -18.21
N LEU A 190 2.03 -6.72 -17.47
CA LEU A 190 2.20 -5.32 -17.86
C LEU A 190 3.08 -5.14 -19.11
N GLY A 191 3.87 -6.15 -19.45
CA GLY A 191 4.71 -6.16 -20.64
C GLY A 191 5.83 -5.12 -20.67
N PRO A 192 6.66 -5.15 -21.72
CA PRO A 192 7.66 -4.12 -21.93
C PRO A 192 7.03 -2.74 -22.22
N PRO A 193 7.63 -1.64 -21.79
CA PRO A 193 8.93 -1.55 -21.11
C PRO A 193 8.84 -1.65 -19.56
N ILE A 194 7.68 -1.99 -18.99
CA ILE A 194 7.50 -2.09 -17.53
C ILE A 194 8.23 -3.35 -17.03
N ASN A 195 7.88 -4.50 -17.58
CA ASN A 195 8.56 -5.75 -17.32
C ASN A 195 9.77 -5.94 -18.23
N THR A 196 10.80 -6.58 -17.68
CA THR A 196 12.08 -6.89 -18.34
C THR A 196 12.41 -8.37 -18.16
N SER A 197 13.53 -8.85 -18.72
CA SER A 197 14.04 -10.20 -18.45
C SER A 197 14.54 -10.42 -17.01
N GLU A 198 14.73 -9.35 -16.27
CA GLU A 198 15.16 -9.38 -14.88
C GLU A 198 13.95 -9.29 -13.92
N TRP A 199 14.22 -9.16 -12.63
CA TRP A 199 13.16 -9.00 -11.63
C TRP A 199 12.54 -7.61 -11.67
N ASN A 200 11.21 -7.54 -11.60
CA ASN A 200 10.40 -6.32 -11.57
C ASN A 200 9.35 -6.41 -10.44
N GLY A 201 9.20 -5.35 -9.67
CA GLY A 201 8.22 -5.35 -8.57
C GLY A 201 8.00 -3.97 -7.95
N TYR A 202 7.31 -3.94 -6.81
CA TYR A 202 7.02 -2.73 -6.02
C TYR A 202 6.43 -1.59 -6.84
N ILE A 203 5.47 -1.92 -7.71
CA ILE A 203 4.76 -0.89 -8.46
C ILE A 203 3.88 -0.04 -7.55
N ASN A 204 3.84 1.25 -7.81
CA ASN A 204 2.89 2.19 -7.21
C ASN A 204 2.31 3.07 -8.31
N VAL A 205 0.99 3.12 -8.40
CA VAL A 205 0.25 3.95 -9.35
C VAL A 205 -0.54 5.00 -8.58
N PRO A 206 -0.10 6.29 -8.57
CA PRO A 206 -0.82 7.32 -7.87
C PRO A 206 -2.25 7.50 -8.41
N ALA A 207 -3.20 7.77 -7.54
CA ALA A 207 -4.59 8.02 -7.94
C ALA A 207 -4.67 9.13 -9.01
N ALA A 208 -5.52 8.94 -10.00
CA ALA A 208 -5.73 9.85 -11.13
C ALA A 208 -4.46 10.15 -11.98
N SER A 209 -3.47 9.26 -11.98
CA SER A 209 -2.24 9.42 -12.76
C SER A 209 -2.24 8.52 -14.00
N ASP A 210 -1.52 8.96 -15.03
CA ASP A 210 -1.23 8.17 -16.22
C ASP A 210 0.15 7.50 -16.17
N TYR A 211 0.77 7.50 -14.99
CA TYR A 211 2.08 6.91 -14.74
C TYR A 211 2.11 6.13 -13.42
N GLY A 212 3.09 5.25 -13.33
CA GLY A 212 3.45 4.55 -12.08
C GLY A 212 4.94 4.67 -11.80
N PHE A 213 5.32 4.23 -10.61
CA PHE A 213 6.71 3.98 -10.24
C PHE A 213 6.91 2.49 -10.03
N VAL A 214 8.03 1.97 -10.49
CA VAL A 214 8.36 0.55 -10.40
C VAL A 214 9.82 0.38 -9.99
N SER A 215 10.10 -0.55 -9.10
CA SER A 215 11.45 -1.01 -8.85
C SER A 215 11.80 -2.09 -9.87
N SER A 216 12.89 -1.91 -10.57
CA SER A 216 13.30 -2.81 -11.65
C SER A 216 14.80 -2.83 -11.79
N LYS A 217 15.32 -4.00 -12.16
CA LYS A 217 16.65 -4.18 -12.66
C LYS A 217 16.58 -4.26 -14.18
N ARG A 218 17.22 -3.34 -14.89
CA ARG A 218 17.12 -3.26 -16.35
C ARG A 218 18.10 -4.18 -17.10
N SER A 219 19.19 -4.54 -16.41
CA SER A 219 20.17 -5.52 -16.91
C SER A 219 20.82 -6.29 -15.78
N LYS A 220 21.47 -7.42 -16.08
CA LYS A 220 22.16 -8.25 -15.07
C LYS A 220 23.23 -7.51 -14.28
N ASN A 221 23.82 -6.48 -14.87
CA ASN A 221 24.96 -5.74 -14.30
C ASN A 221 24.53 -4.44 -13.57
N GLU A 222 23.24 -4.13 -13.54
CA GLU A 222 22.70 -2.95 -12.87
C GLU A 222 22.12 -3.30 -11.51
N SER A 223 22.06 -2.33 -10.60
CA SER A 223 21.30 -2.41 -9.36
C SER A 223 19.79 -2.24 -9.62
N HIS A 224 18.99 -2.49 -8.59
CA HIS A 224 17.58 -2.11 -8.64
C HIS A 224 17.46 -0.60 -8.47
N ASP A 225 16.71 0.02 -9.37
CA ASP A 225 16.40 1.44 -9.34
C ASP A 225 14.89 1.68 -9.44
N ILE A 226 14.45 2.89 -9.09
CA ILE A 226 13.06 3.30 -9.21
C ILE A 226 12.86 4.02 -10.55
N TYR A 227 12.01 3.45 -11.40
CA TYR A 227 11.65 4.01 -12.69
C TYR A 227 10.24 4.58 -12.68
N ARG A 228 10.07 5.74 -13.28
CA ARG A 228 8.75 6.25 -13.65
C ARG A 228 8.36 5.68 -14.99
N VAL A 229 7.23 5.01 -15.05
CA VAL A 229 6.70 4.36 -16.25
C VAL A 229 5.34 4.94 -16.63
N THR A 230 5.09 5.10 -17.95
CA THR A 230 3.75 5.48 -18.42
C THR A 230 2.85 4.25 -18.35
N MET A 231 1.65 4.42 -17.82
CA MET A 231 0.64 3.37 -17.70
C MET A 231 -0.32 3.45 -18.88
N PRO A 232 -0.37 2.43 -19.77
CA PRO A 232 -1.41 2.33 -20.80
C PRO A 232 -2.82 2.36 -20.18
N PRO A 233 -3.81 2.98 -20.82
CA PRO A 233 -5.15 3.16 -20.25
C PRO A 233 -5.79 1.87 -19.72
N GLN A 234 -5.61 0.75 -20.44
CA GLN A 234 -6.18 -0.55 -20.04
C GLN A 234 -5.53 -1.17 -18.80
N LEU A 235 -4.35 -0.69 -18.43
CA LEU A 235 -3.60 -1.17 -17.25
C LEU A 235 -3.78 -0.24 -16.03
N ARG A 236 -4.54 0.85 -16.17
CA ARG A 236 -4.75 1.83 -15.09
C ARG A 236 -5.85 1.38 -14.14
N PRO A 237 -5.80 1.83 -12.87
CA PRO A 237 -6.93 1.74 -11.97
C PRO A 237 -8.16 2.47 -12.52
N GLU A 238 -9.31 2.19 -11.95
CA GLU A 238 -10.51 2.99 -12.21
C GLU A 238 -10.26 4.45 -11.82
N PRO A 239 -10.71 5.41 -12.64
CA PRO A 239 -10.44 6.82 -12.36
C PRO A 239 -11.16 7.27 -11.10
N LEU A 240 -10.46 8.08 -10.29
CA LEU A 240 -10.93 8.60 -9.02
C LEU A 240 -10.84 10.13 -9.00
N ALA A 241 -11.79 10.75 -8.33
CA ALA A 241 -11.72 12.16 -7.97
C ALA A 241 -11.03 12.34 -6.62
N VAL A 242 -10.16 13.33 -6.53
CA VAL A 242 -9.58 13.75 -5.26
C VAL A 242 -10.28 15.04 -4.84
N VAL A 243 -10.97 15.00 -3.72
CA VAL A 243 -11.68 16.16 -3.15
C VAL A 243 -10.95 16.60 -1.91
N THR A 244 -10.48 17.84 -1.91
CA THR A 244 -9.81 18.46 -0.76
C THR A 244 -10.56 19.73 -0.34
N GLY A 245 -10.48 20.06 0.94
CA GLY A 245 -11.05 21.30 1.45
C GLY A 245 -10.65 21.54 2.90
N ARG A 246 -11.02 22.74 3.41
CA ARG A 246 -10.77 23.13 4.81
C ARG A 246 -12.06 23.62 5.44
N PRO A 247 -12.49 23.08 6.58
CA PRO A 247 -13.57 23.67 7.34
C PRO A 247 -13.08 24.98 7.95
N THR A 248 -13.79 26.06 7.67
CA THR A 248 -13.43 27.38 8.17
C THR A 248 -14.59 28.03 8.86
N ASN A 249 -14.32 28.79 9.92
CA ASN A 249 -15.29 29.64 10.54
C ASN A 249 -15.68 30.77 9.55
N LEU A 250 -16.97 30.96 9.30
CA LEU A 250 -17.46 31.86 8.28
C LEU A 250 -17.06 33.34 8.56
N MET A 251 -16.99 33.73 9.83
CA MET A 251 -16.70 35.11 10.26
C MET A 251 -15.19 35.38 10.35
N THR A 252 -14.46 34.46 10.99
CA THR A 252 -13.01 34.65 11.26
C THR A 252 -12.11 34.15 10.12
N LYS A 253 -12.65 33.35 9.20
CA LYS A 253 -11.93 32.69 8.12
C LYS A 253 -10.81 31.73 8.60
N LYS A 254 -10.75 31.48 9.90
CA LYS A 254 -9.77 30.51 10.46
C LYS A 254 -10.28 29.11 10.33
N THR A 255 -9.37 28.17 10.11
CA THR A 255 -9.65 26.73 10.12
C THR A 255 -10.17 26.31 11.50
N ILE A 256 -11.16 25.44 11.51
CA ILE A 256 -11.79 24.92 12.74
C ILE A 256 -11.74 23.39 12.74
N PRO A 257 -11.69 22.75 13.92
CA PRO A 257 -11.92 21.31 14.03
C PRO A 257 -13.30 20.96 13.49
N ALA A 258 -13.40 19.87 12.76
CA ALA A 258 -14.67 19.40 12.22
C ALA A 258 -14.66 17.90 12.01
N GLU A 259 -15.82 17.29 12.09
CA GLU A 259 -16.09 15.96 11.60
C GLU A 259 -16.85 16.06 10.28
N ILE A 260 -16.29 15.51 9.21
CA ILE A 260 -16.89 15.55 7.88
C ILE A 260 -17.34 14.17 7.51
N THR A 261 -18.64 13.98 7.35
CA THR A 261 -19.24 12.74 6.87
C THR A 261 -19.55 12.84 5.40
N LEU A 262 -19.10 11.86 4.64
CA LEU A 262 -19.37 11.71 3.22
C LEU A 262 -20.25 10.49 2.98
N ARG A 263 -21.35 10.69 2.24
CA ARG A 263 -22.26 9.63 1.81
C ARG A 263 -22.40 9.64 0.29
N SER A 264 -22.38 8.46 -0.33
CA SER A 264 -22.83 8.31 -1.71
C SER A 264 -24.35 8.34 -1.76
N VAL A 265 -24.92 9.06 -2.72
CA VAL A 265 -26.39 9.15 -2.90
C VAL A 265 -26.99 7.80 -3.30
N ASN A 266 -26.24 6.98 -4.02
CA ASN A 266 -26.68 5.69 -4.56
C ASN A 266 -26.16 4.47 -3.81
N GLY A 267 -25.59 4.62 -2.63
CA GLY A 267 -24.99 3.50 -1.88
C GLY A 267 -24.83 3.77 -0.39
N ASP A 268 -24.66 2.70 0.37
CA ASP A 268 -24.56 2.71 1.84
C ASP A 268 -23.19 3.11 2.37
N SER A 269 -22.27 3.58 1.52
CA SER A 269 -20.90 3.91 1.94
C SER A 269 -20.86 5.23 2.70
N VAL A 270 -20.63 5.15 3.99
CA VAL A 270 -20.34 6.31 4.85
C VAL A 270 -18.84 6.33 5.14
N ASN A 271 -18.17 7.38 4.72
CA ASN A 271 -16.80 7.69 5.11
C ASN A 271 -16.82 8.92 6.00
N THR A 272 -16.30 8.79 7.22
CA THR A 272 -16.17 9.91 8.16
C THR A 272 -14.69 10.24 8.32
N VAL A 273 -14.34 11.50 8.20
CA VAL A 273 -13.00 12.03 8.47
C VAL A 273 -13.11 13.06 9.57
N SER A 274 -12.41 12.81 10.67
CA SER A 274 -12.27 13.78 11.75
C SER A 274 -11.05 14.66 11.49
N ILE A 275 -11.25 15.96 11.52
CA ILE A 275 -10.18 16.95 11.40
C ILE A 275 -9.84 17.44 12.80
N ASP A 276 -8.67 17.04 13.26
CA ASP A 276 -8.09 17.46 14.53
C ASP A 276 -6.99 18.49 14.25
N LEU A 277 -7.11 19.68 14.85
CA LEU A 277 -6.17 20.79 14.70
C LEU A 277 -5.07 20.80 15.77
N THR A 278 -4.81 19.66 16.42
CA THR A 278 -3.86 19.61 17.54
C THR A 278 -2.42 19.88 17.16
N PHE A 279 -2.05 19.77 15.86
CA PHE A 279 -0.64 19.84 15.45
C PHE A 279 -0.30 21.12 14.66
N ASP A 280 -0.99 21.40 13.57
CA ASP A 280 -0.76 22.61 12.78
C ASP A 280 -2.05 23.04 12.06
N PRO A 281 -2.69 24.14 12.49
CA PRO A 281 -3.92 24.63 11.86
C PRO A 281 -3.76 25.03 10.39
N GLU A 282 -2.55 25.38 9.94
CA GLU A 282 -2.29 25.75 8.55
C GLU A 282 -2.05 24.54 7.64
N GLU A 283 -1.38 23.50 8.15
CA GLU A 283 -1.14 22.25 7.40
C GLU A 283 -2.18 21.17 7.68
N ASP A 284 -2.68 21.06 8.92
CA ASP A 284 -3.52 19.96 9.37
C ASP A 284 -5.02 20.17 9.17
N GLY A 285 -5.45 21.38 8.87
CA GLY A 285 -6.87 21.72 8.66
C GLY A 285 -7.45 21.25 7.33
N GLU A 286 -6.73 20.52 6.50
CA GLU A 286 -7.21 20.06 5.19
C GLU A 286 -7.75 18.63 5.26
N TYR A 287 -8.99 18.44 4.78
CA TYR A 287 -9.52 17.11 4.53
C TYR A 287 -9.25 16.66 3.09
N LYS A 288 -9.12 15.35 2.89
CA LYS A 288 -8.93 14.74 1.58
C LYS A 288 -9.74 13.45 1.46
N PHE A 289 -10.58 13.40 0.43
CA PHE A 289 -11.31 12.21 0.04
C PHE A 289 -10.84 11.75 -1.34
N ILE A 290 -10.75 10.44 -1.51
CA ILE A 290 -10.51 9.79 -2.80
C ILE A 290 -11.80 9.04 -3.14
N LEU A 291 -12.46 9.45 -4.23
CA LEU A 291 -13.84 9.06 -4.54
C LEU A 291 -13.94 8.48 -5.95
N PRO A 292 -14.71 7.40 -6.15
CA PRO A 292 -15.10 6.98 -7.50
C PRO A 292 -15.79 8.10 -8.26
N ILE A 293 -15.49 8.24 -9.55
CA ILE A 293 -16.20 9.18 -10.42
C ILE A 293 -17.53 8.61 -10.89
N GLY A 294 -18.43 9.49 -11.37
CA GLY A 294 -19.74 9.09 -11.88
C GLY A 294 -20.80 8.77 -10.84
N GLN A 295 -20.55 9.21 -9.58
CA GLN A 295 -21.51 9.12 -8.48
C GLN A 295 -21.71 10.50 -7.85
N ASP A 296 -22.88 10.70 -7.26
CA ASP A 296 -23.19 11.89 -6.48
C ASP A 296 -22.88 11.66 -5.00
N TYR A 297 -22.35 12.68 -4.34
CA TYR A 297 -21.92 12.60 -2.94
C TYR A 297 -22.51 13.75 -2.13
N VAL A 298 -22.88 13.47 -0.89
CA VAL A 298 -23.32 14.45 0.10
C VAL A 298 -22.29 14.55 1.20
N PHE A 299 -21.84 15.78 1.44
CA PHE A 299 -20.97 16.14 2.55
C PHE A 299 -21.80 16.75 3.67
N THR A 300 -21.62 16.30 4.88
CA THR A 300 -22.26 16.84 6.10
C THR A 300 -21.24 17.05 7.20
#